data_0452544624c0ad913063037717bdb58f
#
_entry.id   0452544624c0ad913063037717bdb58f
#
_cell.length_a   1.000
_cell.length_b   1.000
_cell.length_c   1.000
_cell.angle_alpha   90.00
_cell.angle_beta   90.00
_cell.angle_gamma   90.00
#
_symmetry.space_group_name_H-M   'P 1'
#
loop_
_entity.id
_entity.type
_entity.pdbx_description
1 polymer ?
#
loop_
_entity_poly.entity_id
_entity_poly.type
_entity_poly.pdbx_seq_one_letter_code
_entity_poly.pdbx_strand_id
1 'polypeptide(L)'
;FPYTTLFRSWKKYGNGETPETSGKKGDHLVGDYYVSFDKHYKAEVKELMAKFTAQGMNDDEAKAKAEAESPLMQEAREMLVKWEAGDPEVRGLWEMMNNWVYAGFDETYKKMGVSFDKIYYESNTYLEGKEKVMEGLEKGFFYKKEDGSVWADLTAEGLDHKLLLRGDGTSVYMTQDIGTAKLRFADYPINKMIYVVGNEQNYHFQVLSILLDKLGFEWGKSLVHFSYGMVELPEGKMKSREGTVVDADDLMEEMIATAKETSQELGKLDGLTQEEADDIARIVGLGALKYFILKVDARKNMTFNPKESI
;
A
#
# COMPACT_ATOMS: atom_id res chain seq x y z
N PHE A 1 7.01 1.49 4.50
CA PHE A 1 7.19 2.93 4.67
C PHE A 1 6.27 3.40 5.77
N PRO A 2 6.73 4.19 6.74
CA PRO A 2 5.82 4.63 7.79
C PRO A 2 4.79 5.61 7.18
N TYR A 3 3.54 5.21 7.18
CA TYR A 3 2.42 6.12 6.84
C TYR A 3 2.18 7.05 8.02
N THR A 4 3.06 8.04 8.19
CA THR A 4 3.02 8.95 9.34
C THR A 4 1.75 9.79 9.41
N THR A 5 1.01 9.89 8.32
CA THR A 5 -0.31 10.52 8.28
C THR A 5 -1.32 9.80 9.17
N LEU A 6 -1.38 8.45 9.11
CA LEU A 6 -2.30 7.69 9.97
C LEU A 6 -1.86 7.71 11.44
N PHE A 7 -0.55 7.65 11.72
CA PHE A 7 -0.03 7.75 13.08
C PHE A 7 -0.36 9.11 13.70
N ARG A 8 -0.21 10.19 12.90
CA ARG A 8 -0.59 11.53 13.34
C ARG A 8 -2.09 11.64 13.60
N SER A 9 -2.92 11.04 12.75
CA SER A 9 -4.37 11.01 12.91
C SER A 9 -4.76 10.30 14.20
N TRP A 10 -4.24 9.09 14.44
CA TRP A 10 -4.51 8.35 15.67
C TRP A 10 -4.06 9.12 16.92
N LYS A 11 -2.83 9.67 16.92
CA LYS A 11 -2.31 10.45 18.05
C LYS A 11 -3.15 11.69 18.36
N LYS A 12 -3.74 12.32 17.35
CA LYS A 12 -4.52 13.56 17.50
C LYS A 12 -5.99 13.30 17.81
N TYR A 13 -6.59 12.26 17.26
CA TYR A 13 -8.03 12.02 17.28
C TYR A 13 -8.44 10.69 17.92
N GLY A 14 -7.50 9.78 18.15
CA GLY A 14 -7.79 8.40 18.58
C GLY A 14 -8.01 8.24 20.07
N ASN A 15 -7.63 9.22 20.92
CA ASN A 15 -7.80 9.16 22.38
C ASN A 15 -7.32 7.84 23.02
N GLY A 16 -6.30 7.19 22.44
CA GLY A 16 -5.76 5.92 22.94
C GLY A 16 -6.57 4.68 22.55
N GLU A 17 -7.47 4.78 21.57
CA GLU A 17 -8.23 3.64 21.05
C GLU A 17 -7.30 2.53 20.51
N THR A 18 -7.64 1.28 20.84
CA THR A 18 -6.90 0.08 20.40
C THR A 18 -7.88 -0.92 19.76
N PRO A 19 -7.40 -1.96 19.06
CA PRO A 19 -8.28 -3.02 18.55
C PRO A 19 -9.17 -3.63 19.65
N GLU A 20 -8.61 -3.84 20.84
CA GLU A 20 -9.33 -4.42 21.97
C GLU A 20 -10.44 -3.48 22.49
N THR A 21 -10.17 -2.18 22.58
CA THR A 21 -11.15 -1.19 23.09
C THR A 21 -12.21 -0.83 22.08
N SER A 22 -11.88 -0.89 20.78
CA SER A 22 -12.81 -0.59 19.68
C SER A 22 -13.63 -1.80 19.25
N GLY A 23 -13.17 -3.02 19.57
CA GLY A 23 -13.71 -4.27 19.02
C GLY A 23 -13.50 -4.45 17.52
N LYS A 24 -12.61 -3.64 16.91
CA LYS A 24 -12.27 -3.71 15.49
C LYS A 24 -11.00 -4.51 15.27
N LYS A 25 -10.92 -5.22 14.15
CA LYS A 25 -9.69 -5.82 13.66
C LYS A 25 -8.61 -4.73 13.44
N GLY A 26 -7.35 -5.04 13.78
CA GLY A 26 -6.31 -4.02 13.85
C GLY A 26 -6.02 -3.27 12.56
N ASP A 27 -6.02 -3.95 11.42
CA ASP A 27 -5.85 -3.35 10.10
C ASP A 27 -7.03 -2.45 9.70
N HIS A 28 -8.27 -2.82 10.07
CA HIS A 28 -9.46 -1.98 9.86
C HIS A 28 -9.40 -0.71 10.71
N LEU A 29 -9.03 -0.84 12.00
CA LEU A 29 -8.87 0.32 12.88
C LEU A 29 -7.84 1.31 12.34
N VAL A 30 -6.68 0.79 11.90
CA VAL A 30 -5.62 1.63 11.32
C VAL A 30 -6.07 2.26 9.99
N GLY A 31 -6.83 1.52 9.19
CA GLY A 31 -7.47 2.02 7.97
C GLY A 31 -8.42 3.19 8.21
N ASP A 32 -9.22 3.13 9.27
CA ASP A 32 -10.12 4.23 9.66
C ASP A 32 -9.34 5.52 9.95
N TYR A 33 -8.18 5.43 10.59
CA TYR A 33 -7.32 6.59 10.86
C TYR A 33 -6.65 7.14 9.62
N TYR A 34 -6.42 6.32 8.59
CA TYR A 34 -5.96 6.78 7.29
C TYR A 34 -7.02 7.64 6.59
N VAL A 35 -8.27 7.17 6.57
CA VAL A 35 -9.41 7.92 6.04
C VAL A 35 -9.68 9.19 6.86
N SER A 36 -9.61 9.09 8.19
CA SER A 36 -9.76 10.22 9.11
C SER A 36 -8.72 11.32 8.83
N PHE A 37 -7.47 10.95 8.57
CA PHE A 37 -6.45 11.94 8.19
C PHE A 37 -6.86 12.73 6.94
N ASP A 38 -7.24 12.04 5.88
CA ASP A 38 -7.61 12.68 4.61
C ASP A 38 -8.78 13.64 4.78
N LYS A 39 -9.79 13.25 5.57
CA LYS A 39 -10.95 14.08 5.90
C LYS A 39 -10.54 15.39 6.61
N HIS A 40 -9.73 15.27 7.67
CA HIS A 40 -9.29 16.44 8.44
C HIS A 40 -8.33 17.32 7.62
N TYR A 41 -7.43 16.71 6.86
CA TYR A 41 -6.51 17.43 5.97
C TYR A 41 -7.26 18.23 4.91
N LYS A 42 -8.24 17.64 4.23
CA LYS A 42 -9.06 18.35 3.24
C LYS A 42 -9.85 19.51 3.87
N ALA A 43 -10.37 19.34 5.09
CA ALA A 43 -11.04 20.42 5.80
C ALA A 43 -10.08 21.58 6.15
N GLU A 44 -8.90 21.25 6.69
CA GLU A 44 -7.86 22.24 7.03
C GLU A 44 -7.37 23.01 5.78
N VAL A 45 -7.09 22.28 4.69
CA VAL A 45 -6.69 22.91 3.41
C VAL A 45 -7.76 23.84 2.89
N LYS A 46 -9.04 23.45 2.97
CA LYS A 46 -10.18 24.30 2.55
C LYS A 46 -10.25 25.61 3.37
N GLU A 47 -10.06 25.53 4.68
CA GLU A 47 -10.05 26.70 5.55
C GLU A 47 -8.87 27.64 5.25
N LEU A 48 -7.67 27.09 5.09
CA LEU A 48 -6.47 27.84 4.72
C LEU A 48 -6.59 28.47 3.34
N MET A 49 -7.12 27.73 2.37
CA MET A 49 -7.38 28.22 1.01
C MET A 49 -8.33 29.43 1.04
N ALA A 50 -9.45 29.34 1.78
CA ALA A 50 -10.39 30.45 1.91
C ALA A 50 -9.71 31.70 2.53
N LYS A 51 -8.83 31.49 3.52
CA LYS A 51 -8.04 32.58 4.12
C LYS A 51 -7.10 33.24 3.12
N PHE A 52 -6.39 32.47 2.29
CA PHE A 52 -5.45 33.01 1.32
C PHE A 52 -6.16 33.69 0.13
N THR A 53 -7.27 33.13 -0.33
CA THR A 53 -8.12 33.80 -1.35
C THR A 53 -8.65 35.14 -0.85
N ALA A 54 -9.07 35.23 0.42
CA ALA A 54 -9.47 36.48 1.04
C ALA A 54 -8.31 37.53 1.14
N GLN A 55 -7.04 37.08 1.09
CA GLN A 55 -5.85 37.90 1.04
C GLN A 55 -5.46 38.31 -0.39
N GLY A 56 -6.24 37.92 -1.41
CA GLY A 56 -6.05 38.33 -2.80
C GLY A 56 -5.28 37.32 -3.66
N MET A 57 -5.02 36.09 -3.19
CA MET A 57 -4.43 35.04 -4.01
C MET A 57 -5.46 34.45 -4.96
N ASN A 58 -5.04 34.03 -6.14
CA ASN A 58 -5.89 33.20 -7.00
C ASN A 58 -6.05 31.80 -6.42
N ASP A 59 -7.03 31.03 -6.91
CA ASP A 59 -7.40 29.74 -6.35
C ASP A 59 -6.26 28.71 -6.40
N ASP A 60 -5.47 28.67 -7.47
CA ASP A 60 -4.36 27.73 -7.63
C ASP A 60 -3.20 28.07 -6.66
N GLU A 61 -2.85 29.32 -6.53
CA GLU A 61 -1.84 29.80 -5.58
C GLU A 61 -2.29 29.58 -4.14
N ALA A 62 -3.55 29.91 -3.83
CA ALA A 62 -4.13 29.71 -2.50
C ALA A 62 -4.16 28.22 -2.12
N LYS A 63 -4.49 27.35 -3.06
CA LYS A 63 -4.47 25.90 -2.85
C LYS A 63 -3.06 25.38 -2.61
N ALA A 64 -2.11 25.72 -3.49
CA ALA A 64 -0.72 25.25 -3.35
C ALA A 64 -0.12 25.71 -2.01
N LYS A 65 -0.40 26.94 -1.60
CA LYS A 65 0.05 27.48 -0.32
C LYS A 65 -0.64 26.80 0.87
N ALA A 66 -1.95 26.55 0.80
CA ALA A 66 -2.70 25.86 1.83
C ALA A 66 -2.19 24.43 2.05
N GLU A 67 -1.89 23.70 0.97
CA GLU A 67 -1.31 22.35 1.03
C GLU A 67 0.12 22.35 1.62
N ALA A 68 0.91 23.38 1.31
CA ALA A 68 2.27 23.53 1.83
C ALA A 68 2.29 23.92 3.32
N GLU A 69 1.37 24.79 3.73
CA GLU A 69 1.30 25.35 5.09
C GLU A 69 0.36 24.57 6.03
N SER A 70 -0.27 23.47 5.59
CA SER A 70 -1.13 22.64 6.45
C SER A 70 -0.37 22.13 7.67
N PRO A 71 -0.72 22.55 8.91
CA PRO A 71 -0.07 22.07 10.11
C PRO A 71 -0.15 20.54 10.26
N LEU A 72 -1.30 19.95 9.93
CA LEU A 72 -1.49 18.50 10.02
C LEU A 72 -0.52 17.73 9.12
N MET A 73 -0.29 18.24 7.90
CA MET A 73 0.65 17.62 6.97
C MET A 73 2.11 17.87 7.39
N GLN A 74 2.43 19.04 7.91
CA GLN A 74 3.76 19.35 8.42
C GLN A 74 4.12 18.45 9.60
N GLU A 75 3.22 18.28 10.56
CA GLU A 75 3.38 17.38 11.70
C GLU A 75 3.61 15.92 11.23
N ALA A 76 2.90 15.47 10.20
CA ALA A 76 3.10 14.12 9.64
C ALA A 76 4.47 13.97 8.95
N ARG A 77 4.96 15.01 8.27
CA ARG A 77 6.31 15.04 7.66
C ARG A 77 7.41 15.02 8.73
N GLU A 78 7.24 15.81 9.79
CA GLU A 78 8.17 15.80 10.92
C GLU A 78 8.25 14.42 11.60
N MET A 79 7.12 13.72 11.72
CA MET A 79 7.11 12.34 12.23
C MET A 79 7.91 11.38 11.34
N LEU A 80 7.92 11.57 10.01
CA LEU A 80 8.74 10.76 9.11
C LEU A 80 10.23 10.97 9.36
N VAL A 81 10.65 12.23 9.47
CA VAL A 81 12.05 12.58 9.78
C VAL A 81 12.48 11.98 11.13
N LYS A 82 11.65 12.13 12.17
CA LYS A 82 11.89 11.53 13.48
C LYS A 82 11.96 10.01 13.42
N TRP A 83 11.09 9.38 12.63
CA TRP A 83 11.10 7.92 12.46
C TRP A 83 12.42 7.44 11.84
N GLU A 84 12.91 8.09 10.78
CA GLU A 84 14.21 7.76 10.16
C GLU A 84 15.39 8.05 11.09
N ALA A 85 15.29 9.09 11.91
CA ALA A 85 16.29 9.41 12.94
C ALA A 85 16.29 8.45 14.14
N GLY A 86 15.34 7.53 14.22
CA GLY A 86 15.27 6.55 15.30
C GLY A 86 14.59 7.06 16.57
N ASP A 87 13.80 8.13 16.51
CA ASP A 87 13.08 8.67 17.67
C ASP A 87 12.24 7.58 18.34
N PRO A 88 12.45 7.31 19.64
CA PRO A 88 11.84 6.16 20.32
C PRO A 88 10.32 6.28 20.47
N GLU A 89 9.77 7.49 20.60
CA GLU A 89 8.33 7.69 20.72
C GLU A 89 7.64 7.39 19.38
N VAL A 90 8.17 7.94 18.29
CA VAL A 90 7.62 7.73 16.94
C VAL A 90 7.80 6.30 16.48
N ARG A 91 8.95 5.68 16.79
CA ARG A 91 9.21 4.25 16.49
C ARG A 91 8.28 3.34 17.29
N GLY A 92 8.07 3.61 18.58
CA GLY A 92 7.15 2.82 19.41
C GLY A 92 5.70 2.90 18.92
N LEU A 93 5.23 4.08 18.54
CA LEU A 93 3.90 4.25 17.96
C LEU A 93 3.76 3.49 16.63
N TRP A 94 4.75 3.62 15.76
CA TRP A 94 4.80 2.92 14.49
C TRP A 94 4.79 1.40 14.68
N GLU A 95 5.58 0.87 15.58
CA GLU A 95 5.67 -0.57 15.88
C GLU A 95 4.34 -1.10 16.42
N MET A 96 3.73 -0.38 17.37
CA MET A 96 2.43 -0.74 17.93
C MET A 96 1.35 -0.85 16.85
N MET A 97 1.20 0.17 16.03
CA MET A 97 0.16 0.18 14.98
C MET A 97 0.44 -0.83 13.87
N ASN A 98 1.72 -1.04 13.48
CA ASN A 98 2.05 -2.08 12.51
C ASN A 98 1.76 -3.49 13.04
N ASN A 99 2.00 -3.76 14.32
CA ASN A 99 1.67 -5.05 14.92
C ASN A 99 0.16 -5.32 14.87
N TRP A 100 -0.68 -4.29 15.06
CA TRP A 100 -2.12 -4.44 14.85
C TRP A 100 -2.47 -4.81 13.40
N VAL A 101 -1.83 -4.15 12.43
CA VAL A 101 -2.04 -4.44 11.00
C VAL A 101 -1.56 -5.84 10.64
N TYR A 102 -0.39 -6.25 11.11
CA TYR A 102 0.17 -7.58 10.82
C TYR A 102 -0.70 -8.69 11.39
N ALA A 103 -1.19 -8.54 12.63
CA ALA A 103 -2.13 -9.49 13.21
C ALA A 103 -3.42 -9.60 12.37
N GLY A 104 -3.95 -8.46 11.91
CA GLY A 104 -5.11 -8.45 11.02
C GLY A 104 -4.85 -9.11 9.67
N PHE A 105 -3.71 -8.83 9.04
CA PHE A 105 -3.34 -9.47 7.77
C PHE A 105 -3.14 -10.98 7.91
N ASP A 106 -2.55 -11.44 9.00
CA ASP A 106 -2.37 -12.88 9.25
C ASP A 106 -3.73 -13.61 9.33
N GLU A 107 -4.74 -12.99 9.94
CA GLU A 107 -6.10 -13.52 9.95
C GLU A 107 -6.69 -13.62 8.53
N THR A 108 -6.56 -12.56 7.74
CA THR A 108 -7.04 -12.52 6.35
C THR A 108 -6.35 -13.58 5.50
N TYR A 109 -5.00 -13.66 5.55
CA TYR A 109 -4.24 -14.66 4.79
C TYR A 109 -4.61 -16.08 5.19
N LYS A 110 -4.81 -16.34 6.49
CA LYS A 110 -5.25 -17.65 6.98
C LYS A 110 -6.64 -18.01 6.46
N LYS A 111 -7.61 -17.08 6.48
CA LYS A 111 -8.94 -17.26 5.89
C LYS A 111 -8.85 -17.57 4.40
N MET A 112 -8.00 -16.88 3.68
CA MET A 112 -7.76 -17.09 2.25
C MET A 112 -7.01 -18.39 1.93
N GLY A 113 -6.39 -19.02 2.91
CA GLY A 113 -5.52 -20.19 2.70
C GLY A 113 -4.22 -19.85 1.99
N VAL A 114 -3.64 -18.68 2.28
CA VAL A 114 -2.38 -18.18 1.70
C VAL A 114 -1.30 -18.21 2.77
N SER A 115 -0.09 -18.64 2.39
CA SER A 115 1.11 -18.62 3.23
C SER A 115 2.31 -18.10 2.42
N PHE A 116 3.36 -17.69 3.13
CA PHE A 116 4.57 -17.11 2.54
C PHE A 116 5.82 -17.81 3.08
N ASP A 117 6.79 -18.07 2.22
CA ASP A 117 8.09 -18.62 2.64
C ASP A 117 8.93 -17.57 3.37
N LYS A 118 8.83 -16.30 2.97
CA LYS A 118 9.54 -15.17 3.59
C LYS A 118 8.79 -13.87 3.41
N ILE A 119 8.78 -13.05 4.46
CA ILE A 119 8.23 -11.71 4.45
C ILE A 119 9.38 -10.69 4.51
N TYR A 120 9.37 -9.70 3.62
CA TYR A 120 10.29 -8.58 3.62
C TYR A 120 9.58 -7.32 4.07
N TYR A 121 10.08 -6.71 5.14
CA TYR A 121 9.54 -5.47 5.67
C TYR A 121 10.32 -4.28 5.12
N GLU A 122 9.62 -3.33 4.52
CA GLU A 122 10.22 -2.12 3.94
C GLU A 122 11.04 -1.33 4.96
N SER A 123 10.66 -1.38 6.25
CA SER A 123 11.41 -0.79 7.35
C SER A 123 12.83 -1.33 7.51
N ASN A 124 13.11 -2.52 6.97
CA ASN A 124 14.45 -3.12 6.99
C ASN A 124 15.15 -2.96 5.63
N THR A 125 14.38 -3.04 4.53
CA THR A 125 14.94 -3.04 3.18
C THR A 125 15.33 -1.66 2.66
N TYR A 126 14.73 -0.59 3.17
CA TYR A 126 14.98 0.77 2.69
C TYR A 126 16.43 1.24 2.92
N LEU A 127 17.09 0.77 4.00
CA LEU A 127 18.49 1.10 4.29
C LEU A 127 19.43 0.59 3.20
N GLU A 128 19.21 -0.67 2.77
CA GLU A 128 19.95 -1.28 1.67
C GLU A 128 19.75 -0.50 0.35
N GLY A 129 18.55 0.03 0.12
CA GLY A 129 18.26 0.89 -1.01
C GLY A 129 18.97 2.23 -0.94
N LYS A 130 18.98 2.89 0.24
CA LYS A 130 19.71 4.16 0.46
C LYS A 130 21.21 3.97 0.18
N GLU A 131 21.81 2.90 0.71
CA GLU A 131 23.21 2.58 0.46
C GLU A 131 23.50 2.48 -1.05
N LYS A 132 22.66 1.75 -1.79
CA LYS A 132 22.83 1.58 -3.25
C LYS A 132 22.62 2.88 -4.03
N VAL A 133 21.70 3.73 -3.61
CA VAL A 133 21.50 5.04 -4.22
C VAL A 133 22.72 5.94 -3.98
N MET A 134 23.30 5.93 -2.78
CA MET A 134 24.50 6.70 -2.49
C MET A 134 25.73 6.15 -3.26
N GLU A 135 25.87 4.84 -3.36
CA GLU A 135 26.90 4.22 -4.21
C GLU A 135 26.76 4.64 -5.69
N GLY A 136 25.52 4.66 -6.21
CA GLY A 136 25.22 5.13 -7.56
C GLY A 136 25.54 6.61 -7.76
N LEU A 137 25.33 7.44 -6.75
CA LEU A 137 25.70 8.85 -6.76
C LEU A 137 27.23 9.04 -6.82
N GLU A 138 27.98 8.30 -6.00
CA GLU A 138 29.46 8.32 -5.97
C GLU A 138 30.06 7.84 -7.31
N LYS A 139 29.43 6.88 -7.96
CA LYS A 139 29.85 6.37 -9.28
C LYS A 139 29.40 7.24 -10.46
N GLY A 140 28.64 8.31 -10.20
CA GLY A 140 28.16 9.24 -11.23
C GLY A 140 26.99 8.69 -12.05
N PHE A 141 26.31 7.62 -11.62
CA PHE A 141 25.09 7.13 -12.25
C PHE A 141 23.88 7.98 -11.91
N PHE A 142 23.91 8.64 -10.76
CA PHE A 142 22.89 9.54 -10.25
C PHE A 142 23.49 10.92 -9.99
N TYR A 143 22.64 11.92 -9.83
CA TYR A 143 23.07 13.28 -9.57
C TYR A 143 22.28 13.89 -8.39
N LYS A 144 22.90 14.91 -7.76
CA LYS A 144 22.32 15.64 -6.65
C LYS A 144 21.88 17.03 -7.10
N LYS A 145 20.68 17.46 -6.74
CA LYS A 145 20.19 18.82 -6.94
C LYS A 145 20.62 19.75 -5.79
N GLU A 146 20.44 21.06 -5.99
CA GLU A 146 20.78 22.10 -5.01
C GLU A 146 20.01 21.94 -3.69
N ASP A 147 18.78 21.42 -3.74
CA ASP A 147 17.95 21.13 -2.58
C ASP A 147 18.39 19.87 -1.80
N GLY A 148 19.47 19.21 -2.24
CA GLY A 148 20.01 18.01 -1.63
C GLY A 148 19.38 16.71 -2.12
N SER A 149 18.31 16.75 -2.92
CA SER A 149 17.65 15.54 -3.45
C SER A 149 18.52 14.80 -4.47
N VAL A 150 18.40 13.46 -4.50
CA VAL A 150 19.14 12.59 -5.42
C VAL A 150 18.21 12.06 -6.50
N TRP A 151 18.65 12.16 -7.75
CA TRP A 151 17.87 11.85 -8.93
C TRP A 151 18.65 10.99 -9.91
N ALA A 152 17.93 10.15 -10.65
CA ALA A 152 18.43 9.45 -11.84
C ALA A 152 17.94 10.18 -13.09
N ASP A 153 18.83 10.37 -14.07
CA ASP A 153 18.49 10.80 -15.42
C ASP A 153 18.23 9.56 -16.27
N LEU A 154 17.01 9.42 -16.75
CA LEU A 154 16.57 8.29 -17.59
C LEU A 154 16.13 8.76 -18.98
N THR A 155 16.55 9.97 -19.40
CA THR A 155 16.19 10.55 -20.70
C THR A 155 16.76 9.76 -21.87
N ALA A 156 17.93 9.14 -21.70
CA ALA A 156 18.51 8.23 -22.68
C ALA A 156 17.66 6.97 -22.95
N GLU A 157 16.87 6.56 -21.97
CA GLU A 157 15.92 5.45 -22.05
C GLU A 157 14.52 5.89 -22.48
N GLY A 158 14.34 7.18 -22.80
CA GLY A 158 13.07 7.75 -23.21
C GLY A 158 12.09 7.98 -22.04
N LEU A 159 12.61 8.08 -20.80
CA LEU A 159 11.86 8.28 -19.59
C LEU A 159 12.23 9.62 -18.94
N ASP A 160 11.49 10.02 -17.91
CA ASP A 160 11.76 11.24 -17.15
C ASP A 160 12.85 11.03 -16.08
N HIS A 161 13.31 12.15 -15.50
CA HIS A 161 14.15 12.11 -14.31
C HIS A 161 13.39 11.48 -13.14
N LYS A 162 14.03 10.58 -12.39
CA LYS A 162 13.42 9.88 -11.27
C LYS A 162 14.05 10.27 -9.94
N LEU A 163 13.22 10.76 -9.01
CA LEU A 163 13.62 11.01 -7.62
C LEU A 163 13.94 9.68 -6.92
N LEU A 164 15.10 9.64 -6.24
CA LEU A 164 15.56 8.48 -5.47
C LEU A 164 15.66 8.81 -3.98
N LEU A 165 16.12 10.01 -3.59
CA LEU A 165 16.10 10.50 -2.22
C LEU A 165 15.60 11.95 -2.19
N ARG A 166 14.79 12.29 -1.19
CA ARG A 166 14.34 13.68 -0.98
C ARG A 166 15.48 14.56 -0.47
N GLY A 167 15.30 15.87 -0.51
CA GLY A 167 16.28 16.84 -0.05
C GLY A 167 16.62 16.71 1.43
N ASP A 168 15.71 16.22 2.26
CA ASP A 168 15.91 15.89 3.67
C ASP A 168 16.60 14.52 3.88
N GLY A 169 16.97 13.82 2.82
CA GLY A 169 17.60 12.51 2.84
C GLY A 169 16.65 11.34 3.04
N THR A 170 15.34 11.57 3.11
CA THR A 170 14.37 10.47 3.26
C THR A 170 14.15 9.70 1.97
N SER A 171 13.87 8.41 2.12
CA SER A 171 13.67 7.47 1.01
C SER A 171 12.31 7.67 0.32
N VAL A 172 12.23 7.23 -0.94
CA VAL A 172 10.99 7.07 -1.69
C VAL A 172 10.75 5.58 -1.98
N TYR A 173 9.58 5.21 -2.49
CA TYR A 173 9.27 3.81 -2.81
C TYR A 173 10.32 3.14 -3.71
N MET A 174 10.83 3.86 -4.71
CA MET A 174 11.85 3.34 -5.60
C MET A 174 13.13 2.93 -4.86
N THR A 175 13.54 3.69 -3.85
CA THR A 175 14.70 3.37 -3.02
C THR A 175 14.48 2.05 -2.26
N GLN A 176 13.29 1.86 -1.72
CA GLN A 176 12.93 0.64 -0.97
C GLN A 176 12.92 -0.58 -1.89
N ASP A 177 12.37 -0.45 -3.08
CA ASP A 177 12.30 -1.54 -4.06
C ASP A 177 13.68 -1.97 -4.54
N ILE A 178 14.62 -1.03 -4.71
CA ILE A 178 16.04 -1.35 -4.99
C ILE A 178 16.63 -2.21 -3.88
N GLY A 179 16.43 -1.83 -2.62
CA GLY A 179 16.92 -2.58 -1.46
C GLY A 179 16.27 -3.96 -1.34
N THR A 180 14.97 -4.03 -1.52
CA THR A 180 14.22 -5.29 -1.46
C THR A 180 14.64 -6.27 -2.57
N ALA A 181 14.83 -5.77 -3.80
CA ALA A 181 15.31 -6.58 -4.91
C ALA A 181 16.71 -7.15 -4.61
N LYS A 182 17.64 -6.31 -4.15
CA LYS A 182 18.99 -6.74 -3.73
C LYS A 182 18.93 -7.89 -2.73
N LEU A 183 18.14 -7.74 -1.67
CA LEU A 183 18.04 -8.75 -0.61
C LEU A 183 17.43 -10.06 -1.10
N ARG A 184 16.38 -10.02 -1.94
CA ARG A 184 15.75 -11.23 -2.48
C ARG A 184 16.72 -12.07 -3.31
N PHE A 185 17.52 -11.44 -4.16
CA PHE A 185 18.55 -12.15 -4.94
C PHE A 185 19.73 -12.61 -4.09
N ALA A 186 20.01 -11.97 -2.94
CA ALA A 186 21.01 -12.43 -2.01
C ALA A 186 20.52 -13.64 -1.17
N ASP A 187 19.24 -13.64 -0.79
CA ASP A 187 18.66 -14.69 0.06
C ASP A 187 18.39 -16.00 -0.67
N TYR A 188 18.11 -15.93 -1.99
CA TYR A 188 17.72 -17.09 -2.79
C TYR A 188 18.49 -17.14 -4.11
N PRO A 189 18.92 -18.33 -4.56
CA PRO A 189 19.55 -18.52 -5.86
C PRO A 189 18.50 -18.49 -6.99
N ILE A 190 17.78 -17.36 -7.11
CA ILE A 190 16.74 -17.18 -8.11
C ILE A 190 17.30 -16.63 -9.42
N ASN A 191 16.76 -17.10 -10.54
CA ASN A 191 17.10 -16.63 -11.87
C ASN A 191 16.14 -15.55 -12.40
N LYS A 192 14.96 -15.45 -11.78
CA LYS A 192 13.90 -14.53 -12.19
C LYS A 192 13.09 -14.11 -10.97
N MET A 193 12.76 -12.84 -10.92
CA MET A 193 11.85 -12.30 -9.90
C MET A 193 10.59 -11.80 -10.58
N ILE A 194 9.42 -12.28 -10.10
CA ILE A 194 8.12 -11.91 -10.63
C ILE A 194 7.40 -11.05 -9.60
N TYR A 195 7.08 -9.81 -9.99
CA TYR A 195 6.25 -8.90 -9.23
C TYR A 195 4.80 -9.03 -9.70
N VAL A 196 3.91 -9.47 -8.81
CA VAL A 196 2.47 -9.55 -9.09
C VAL A 196 1.83 -8.27 -8.57
N VAL A 197 1.65 -7.28 -9.45
CA VAL A 197 1.19 -5.93 -9.08
C VAL A 197 0.30 -5.37 -10.19
N GLY A 198 -0.63 -4.49 -9.84
CA GLY A 198 -1.56 -3.88 -10.79
C GLY A 198 -0.87 -3.05 -11.89
N ASN A 199 -1.53 -2.93 -13.03
CA ASN A 199 -1.01 -2.27 -14.22
C ASN A 199 -0.71 -0.77 -14.04
N GLU A 200 -1.24 -0.14 -13.01
CA GLU A 200 -0.91 1.24 -12.65
C GLU A 200 0.57 1.43 -12.29
N GLN A 201 1.27 0.34 -11.95
CA GLN A 201 2.69 0.34 -11.59
C GLN A 201 3.62 -0.04 -12.76
N ASN A 202 3.13 -0.16 -13.99
CA ASN A 202 3.94 -0.52 -15.16
C ASN A 202 5.18 0.37 -15.30
N TYR A 203 5.00 1.70 -15.21
CA TYR A 203 6.09 2.65 -15.28
C TYR A 203 7.11 2.48 -14.15
N HIS A 204 6.63 2.24 -12.94
CA HIS A 204 7.48 2.03 -11.76
C HIS A 204 8.42 0.83 -11.93
N PHE A 205 7.91 -0.31 -12.37
CA PHE A 205 8.71 -1.52 -12.56
C PHE A 205 9.65 -1.44 -13.78
N GLN A 206 9.26 -0.71 -14.82
CA GLN A 206 10.17 -0.38 -15.92
C GLN A 206 11.37 0.42 -15.42
N VAL A 207 11.12 1.46 -14.65
CA VAL A 207 12.17 2.30 -14.03
C VAL A 207 13.05 1.48 -13.09
N LEU A 208 12.45 0.64 -12.23
CA LEU A 208 13.19 -0.20 -11.29
C LEU A 208 14.18 -1.11 -12.01
N SER A 209 13.76 -1.80 -13.09
CA SER A 209 14.62 -2.68 -13.87
C SER A 209 15.80 -1.92 -14.46
N ILE A 210 15.59 -0.72 -15.01
CA ILE A 210 16.65 0.13 -15.57
C ILE A 210 17.63 0.58 -14.49
N LEU A 211 17.13 1.00 -13.33
CA LEU A 211 17.99 1.46 -12.23
C LEU A 211 18.87 0.33 -11.68
N LEU A 212 18.33 -0.87 -11.55
CA LEU A 212 19.09 -2.04 -11.12
C LEU A 212 20.19 -2.42 -12.11
N ASP A 213 19.90 -2.35 -13.42
CA ASP A 213 20.90 -2.55 -14.46
C ASP A 213 22.01 -1.47 -14.40
N LYS A 214 21.63 -0.18 -14.28
CA LYS A 214 22.59 0.93 -14.12
C LYS A 214 23.46 0.79 -12.85
N LEU A 215 22.92 0.24 -11.77
CA LEU A 215 23.65 -0.06 -10.54
C LEU A 215 24.59 -1.26 -10.66
N GLY A 216 24.58 -1.94 -11.80
CA GLY A 216 25.49 -3.05 -12.11
C GLY A 216 25.00 -4.40 -11.61
N PHE A 217 23.71 -4.55 -11.31
CA PHE A 217 23.14 -5.86 -11.01
C PHE A 217 22.90 -6.64 -12.30
N GLU A 218 23.65 -7.73 -12.52
CA GLU A 218 23.51 -8.58 -13.72
C GLU A 218 22.09 -9.13 -13.90
N TRP A 219 21.38 -9.34 -12.79
CA TRP A 219 19.99 -9.79 -12.75
C TRP A 219 18.96 -8.63 -12.88
N GLY A 220 19.37 -7.39 -13.03
CA GLY A 220 18.47 -6.23 -13.11
C GLY A 220 17.40 -6.38 -14.21
N LYS A 221 17.77 -7.01 -15.34
CA LYS A 221 16.85 -7.31 -16.46
C LYS A 221 16.02 -8.59 -16.25
N SER A 222 16.23 -9.34 -15.16
CA SER A 222 15.49 -10.57 -14.85
C SER A 222 14.22 -10.31 -14.03
N LEU A 223 13.83 -9.05 -13.86
CA LEU A 223 12.58 -8.66 -13.24
C LEU A 223 11.43 -8.81 -14.24
N VAL A 224 10.37 -9.44 -13.80
CA VAL A 224 9.12 -9.56 -14.57
C VAL A 224 8.00 -8.92 -13.77
N HIS A 225 7.37 -7.91 -14.34
CA HIS A 225 6.12 -7.40 -13.81
C HIS A 225 4.96 -8.21 -14.39
N PHE A 226 4.39 -9.11 -13.59
CA PHE A 226 3.11 -9.74 -13.88
C PHE A 226 2.01 -8.72 -13.59
N SER A 227 1.79 -7.88 -14.60
CA SER A 227 0.86 -6.75 -14.55
C SER A 227 -0.57 -7.24 -14.70
N TYR A 228 -1.38 -7.12 -13.64
CA TYR A 228 -2.80 -7.45 -13.73
C TYR A 228 -3.67 -6.21 -13.92
N GLY A 229 -4.84 -6.41 -14.55
CA GLY A 229 -5.84 -5.36 -14.74
C GLY A 229 -6.51 -4.97 -13.43
N MET A 230 -7.08 -3.77 -13.39
CA MET A 230 -7.75 -3.27 -12.21
C MET A 230 -9.06 -4.02 -11.96
N VAL A 231 -9.34 -4.25 -10.68
CA VAL A 231 -10.65 -4.70 -10.21
C VAL A 231 -11.43 -3.46 -9.79
N GLU A 232 -12.54 -3.20 -10.45
CA GLU A 232 -13.38 -2.03 -10.23
C GLU A 232 -14.74 -2.47 -9.68
N LEU A 233 -15.39 -1.59 -8.94
CA LEU A 233 -16.78 -1.76 -8.53
C LEU A 233 -17.73 -1.25 -9.63
N PRO A 234 -19.01 -1.65 -9.64
CA PRO A 234 -19.99 -1.08 -10.55
C PRO A 234 -20.07 0.45 -10.51
N GLU A 235 -19.79 1.03 -9.33
CA GLU A 235 -19.78 2.47 -9.07
C GLU A 235 -18.47 3.16 -9.50
N GLY A 236 -17.44 2.40 -9.88
CA GLY A 236 -16.15 2.91 -10.33
C GLY A 236 -14.94 2.42 -9.55
N LYS A 237 -13.83 3.17 -9.64
CA LYS A 237 -12.56 2.81 -9.00
C LYS A 237 -12.62 2.89 -7.49
N MET A 238 -12.02 1.88 -6.84
CA MET A 238 -11.79 1.90 -5.40
C MET A 238 -10.76 2.96 -5.01
N LYS A 239 -11.03 3.71 -3.95
CA LYS A 239 -10.13 4.75 -3.42
C LYS A 239 -9.98 4.61 -1.91
N SER A 240 -8.89 4.05 -1.47
CA SER A 240 -8.61 3.78 -0.05
C SER A 240 -8.66 5.02 0.84
N ARG A 241 -8.15 6.17 0.36
CA ARG A 241 -8.17 7.43 1.11
C ARG A 241 -9.56 7.99 1.33
N GLU A 242 -10.50 7.68 0.45
CA GLU A 242 -11.88 8.14 0.51
C GLU A 242 -12.80 7.12 1.20
N GLY A 243 -12.26 5.95 1.61
CA GLY A 243 -13.02 4.87 2.23
C GLY A 243 -13.96 4.14 1.26
N THR A 244 -13.81 4.35 -0.06
CA THR A 244 -14.59 3.67 -1.09
C THR A 244 -13.85 2.43 -1.58
N VAL A 245 -13.66 1.47 -0.69
CA VAL A 245 -13.03 0.18 -0.98
C VAL A 245 -13.96 -0.93 -0.55
N VAL A 246 -13.85 -2.09 -1.21
CA VAL A 246 -14.40 -3.34 -0.70
C VAL A 246 -13.31 -4.01 0.11
N ASP A 247 -13.60 -4.26 1.37
CA ASP A 247 -12.70 -4.98 2.24
C ASP A 247 -12.67 -6.46 1.88
N ALA A 248 -11.49 -7.07 1.91
CA ALA A 248 -11.35 -8.48 1.55
C ALA A 248 -12.05 -9.43 2.53
N ASP A 249 -12.08 -9.06 3.81
CA ASP A 249 -12.76 -9.86 4.83
C ASP A 249 -14.27 -9.80 4.65
N ASP A 250 -14.83 -8.59 4.45
CA ASP A 250 -16.27 -8.40 4.19
C ASP A 250 -16.69 -9.17 2.94
N LEU A 251 -15.88 -9.12 1.89
CA LEU A 251 -16.14 -9.84 0.65
C LEU A 251 -16.15 -11.36 0.85
N MET A 252 -15.18 -11.88 1.58
CA MET A 252 -15.15 -13.31 1.91
C MET A 252 -16.37 -13.74 2.74
N GLU A 253 -16.76 -12.93 3.71
CA GLU A 253 -17.93 -13.19 4.56
C GLU A 253 -19.23 -13.14 3.76
N GLU A 254 -19.40 -12.17 2.88
CA GLU A 254 -20.57 -12.09 1.98
C GLU A 254 -20.66 -13.33 1.08
N MET A 255 -19.55 -13.75 0.47
CA MET A 255 -19.52 -14.93 -0.40
C MET A 255 -19.82 -16.24 0.37
N ILE A 256 -19.31 -16.36 1.60
CA ILE A 256 -19.61 -17.51 2.46
C ILE A 256 -21.09 -17.53 2.86
N ALA A 257 -21.63 -16.38 3.26
CA ALA A 257 -23.04 -16.26 3.64
C ALA A 257 -23.97 -16.62 2.46
N THR A 258 -23.70 -16.08 1.27
CA THR A 258 -24.48 -16.36 0.06
C THR A 258 -24.39 -17.84 -0.34
N ALA A 259 -23.21 -18.45 -0.25
CA ALA A 259 -23.03 -19.88 -0.51
C ALA A 259 -23.84 -20.73 0.46
N LYS A 260 -23.90 -20.33 1.74
CA LYS A 260 -24.70 -21.00 2.76
C LYS A 260 -26.19 -20.93 2.48
N GLU A 261 -26.71 -19.72 2.21
CA GLU A 261 -28.12 -19.50 1.86
C GLU A 261 -28.53 -20.32 0.64
N THR A 262 -27.78 -20.22 -0.45
CA THR A 262 -28.04 -20.97 -1.69
C THR A 262 -28.04 -22.49 -1.45
N SER A 263 -27.06 -22.98 -0.68
CA SER A 263 -26.98 -24.41 -0.35
C SER A 263 -28.14 -24.91 0.53
N GLN A 264 -28.63 -24.05 1.43
CA GLN A 264 -29.81 -24.34 2.26
C GLN A 264 -31.08 -24.37 1.41
N GLU A 265 -31.31 -23.38 0.53
CA GLU A 265 -32.45 -23.34 -0.37
C GLU A 265 -32.52 -24.56 -1.29
N LEU A 266 -31.36 -25.06 -1.71
CA LEU A 266 -31.26 -26.28 -2.54
C LEU A 266 -31.31 -27.57 -1.74
N GLY A 267 -31.52 -27.55 -0.41
CA GLY A 267 -31.56 -28.72 0.46
C GLY A 267 -30.25 -29.49 0.54
N LYS A 268 -29.11 -28.84 0.20
CA LYS A 268 -27.78 -29.50 0.18
C LYS A 268 -27.15 -29.65 1.55
N LEU A 269 -27.66 -28.92 2.54
CA LEU A 269 -27.18 -28.92 3.90
C LEU A 269 -28.08 -29.74 4.86
N ASP A 270 -29.11 -30.39 4.33
CA ASP A 270 -30.07 -31.19 5.13
C ASP A 270 -29.37 -32.37 5.78
N GLY A 271 -29.59 -32.55 7.09
CA GLY A 271 -29.02 -33.64 7.87
C GLY A 271 -27.55 -33.42 8.32
N LEU A 272 -26.93 -32.32 7.97
CA LEU A 272 -25.62 -31.96 8.46
C LEU A 272 -25.68 -31.23 9.79
N THR A 273 -24.60 -31.30 10.56
CA THR A 273 -24.43 -30.48 11.75
C THR A 273 -24.15 -29.01 11.29
N GLN A 274 -24.34 -28.07 12.21
CA GLN A 274 -24.05 -26.65 11.94
C GLN A 274 -22.59 -26.45 11.52
N GLU A 275 -21.65 -27.14 12.18
CA GLU A 275 -20.22 -27.04 11.88
C GLU A 275 -19.89 -27.54 10.45
N GLU A 276 -20.46 -28.68 10.06
CA GLU A 276 -20.30 -29.22 8.70
C GLU A 276 -20.90 -28.28 7.65
N ALA A 277 -22.08 -27.72 7.91
CA ALA A 277 -22.73 -26.77 7.02
C ALA A 277 -21.91 -25.50 6.86
N ASP A 278 -21.34 -24.97 7.95
CA ASP A 278 -20.50 -23.77 7.93
C ASP A 278 -19.18 -24.01 7.19
N ASP A 279 -18.56 -25.20 7.36
CA ASP A 279 -17.33 -25.55 6.66
C ASP A 279 -17.56 -25.73 5.15
N ILE A 280 -18.65 -26.37 4.75
CA ILE A 280 -19.03 -26.48 3.34
C ILE A 280 -19.29 -25.10 2.74
N ALA A 281 -20.04 -24.24 3.42
CA ALA A 281 -20.32 -22.89 2.96
C ALA A 281 -19.03 -22.08 2.78
N ARG A 282 -18.08 -22.21 3.71
CA ARG A 282 -16.76 -21.58 3.64
C ARG A 282 -15.97 -22.08 2.42
N ILE A 283 -15.89 -23.38 2.21
CA ILE A 283 -15.17 -23.96 1.07
C ILE A 283 -15.77 -23.50 -0.26
N VAL A 284 -17.11 -23.58 -0.38
CA VAL A 284 -17.81 -23.19 -1.62
C VAL A 284 -17.70 -21.69 -1.87
N GLY A 285 -17.96 -20.84 -0.85
CA GLY A 285 -17.90 -19.39 -0.97
C GLY A 285 -16.51 -18.87 -1.34
N LEU A 286 -15.47 -19.35 -0.65
CA LEU A 286 -14.09 -18.97 -0.97
C LEU A 286 -13.63 -19.53 -2.32
N GLY A 287 -14.07 -20.75 -2.68
CA GLY A 287 -13.80 -21.34 -3.99
C GLY A 287 -14.43 -20.53 -5.12
N ALA A 288 -15.68 -20.13 -4.97
CA ALA A 288 -16.40 -19.28 -5.93
C ALA A 288 -15.74 -17.93 -6.09
N LEU A 289 -15.37 -17.25 -4.99
CA LEU A 289 -14.65 -15.97 -5.03
C LEU A 289 -13.34 -16.08 -5.82
N LYS A 290 -12.50 -17.06 -5.46
CA LYS A 290 -11.20 -17.28 -6.13
C LYS A 290 -11.39 -17.58 -7.62
N TYR A 291 -12.34 -18.46 -7.95
CA TYR A 291 -12.61 -18.82 -9.33
C TYR A 291 -13.12 -17.62 -10.13
N PHE A 292 -14.03 -16.83 -9.57
CA PHE A 292 -14.58 -15.66 -10.25
C PHE A 292 -13.49 -14.66 -10.62
N ILE A 293 -12.56 -14.37 -9.69
CA ILE A 293 -11.45 -13.45 -9.94
C ILE A 293 -10.47 -14.05 -10.97
N LEU A 294 -10.14 -15.32 -10.85
CA LEU A 294 -9.10 -15.96 -11.66
C LEU A 294 -9.56 -16.41 -13.05
N LYS A 295 -10.88 -16.50 -13.31
CA LYS A 295 -11.40 -16.88 -14.63
C LYS A 295 -11.20 -15.80 -15.72
N VAL A 296 -10.94 -14.57 -15.32
CA VAL A 296 -10.70 -13.43 -16.23
C VAL A 296 -9.22 -13.39 -16.62
N ASP A 297 -8.91 -13.05 -17.89
CA ASP A 297 -7.51 -12.78 -18.29
C ASP A 297 -6.91 -11.73 -17.36
N ALA A 298 -5.82 -12.07 -16.70
CA ALA A 298 -5.21 -11.22 -15.68
C ALA A 298 -4.87 -9.81 -16.18
N ARG A 299 -4.62 -9.62 -17.48
CA ARG A 299 -4.30 -8.30 -18.08
C ARG A 299 -5.50 -7.41 -18.32
N LYS A 300 -6.72 -7.94 -18.21
CA LYS A 300 -7.96 -7.19 -18.42
C LYS A 300 -8.46 -6.61 -17.11
N ASN A 301 -8.99 -5.40 -17.17
CA ASN A 301 -9.78 -4.86 -16.07
C ASN A 301 -11.06 -5.68 -15.92
N MET A 302 -11.54 -5.82 -14.71
CA MET A 302 -12.80 -6.48 -14.42
C MET A 302 -13.65 -5.63 -13.48
N THR A 303 -14.96 -5.69 -13.66
CA THR A 303 -15.91 -5.18 -12.68
C THR A 303 -16.33 -6.33 -11.79
N PHE A 304 -16.12 -6.17 -10.48
CA PHE A 304 -16.54 -7.16 -9.51
C PHE A 304 -17.96 -6.84 -9.02
N ASN A 305 -18.87 -7.78 -9.21
CA ASN A 305 -20.23 -7.72 -8.67
C ASN A 305 -20.48 -8.97 -7.79
N PRO A 306 -20.56 -8.82 -6.45
CA PRO A 306 -20.75 -9.96 -5.55
C PRO A 306 -21.96 -10.81 -5.91
N LYS A 307 -23.06 -10.19 -6.33
CA LYS A 307 -24.33 -10.89 -6.67
C LYS A 307 -24.26 -11.81 -7.90
N GLU A 308 -23.28 -11.56 -8.77
CA GLU A 308 -23.09 -12.35 -10.00
C GLU A 308 -21.98 -13.39 -9.84
N SER A 309 -21.39 -13.49 -8.66
CA SER A 309 -20.15 -14.26 -8.42
C SER A 309 -20.41 -15.65 -7.83
N ILE A 310 -21.66 -15.96 -7.49
CA ILE A 310 -22.11 -17.26 -6.94
C ILE A 310 -23.12 -17.92 -7.86
#